data_b872dd1087c060d61e8685db0c362ef4
#
_entry.id   b872dd1087c060d61e8685db0c362ef4
#
_cell.length_a   1.000
_cell.length_b   1.000
_cell.length_c   1.000
_cell.angle_alpha   90.00
_cell.angle_beta   90.00
_cell.angle_gamma   90.00
#
_symmetry.space_group_name_H-M   'P 1'
#
loop_
_entity.id
_entity.type
_entity.pdbx_description
1 polymer ?
#
loop_
_entity_poly.entity_id
_entity_poly.type
_entity_poly.pdbx_seq_one_letter_code
_entity_poly.pdbx_strand_id
1 'polypeptide(L)'
;MTKKEKVETERWTIEELVAMTDTVQSEDIEWNGKNLKVQWCELTEAEEPKMDIPSDDTPDDEVQEHYRKIAGERVLAMIGKANKKNPENITIYKENWELLPSTFRWAISGAVLGTQAESFTSG
;
A
#
# COMPACT_ATOMS: atom_id res chain seq x y z
N MET A 1 17.76 7.61 31.34
CA MET A 1 17.47 7.47 30.88
C MET A 1 17.12 7.37 30.26
N THR A 2 17.03 7.32 30.11
CA THR A 2 16.54 7.00 29.74
C THR A 2 16.24 6.83 28.60
N LYS A 3 16.23 6.23 28.03
CA LYS A 3 15.94 5.87 26.95
C LYS A 3 14.75 6.25 26.38
N LYS A 4 13.86 6.47 26.99
CA LYS A 4 12.65 6.81 26.47
C LYS A 4 12.64 8.14 25.85
N GLU A 5 13.52 8.97 26.15
CA GLU A 5 13.58 10.17 25.48
C GLU A 5 13.88 10.01 24.08
N LYS A 6 14.64 9.00 23.68
CA LYS A 6 14.89 8.83 22.34
C LYS A 6 13.73 8.58 21.54
N VAL A 7 12.78 7.88 22.07
CA VAL A 7 11.54 7.64 21.39
C VAL A 7 10.87 8.95 21.10
N GLU A 8 10.90 9.84 22.07
CA GLU A 8 10.26 11.10 21.86
C GLU A 8 10.95 11.98 20.86
N THR A 9 12.24 11.77 20.64
CA THR A 9 12.92 12.59 19.67
C THR A 9 12.66 12.16 18.25
N GLU A 10 12.08 10.97 18.05
CA GLU A 10 11.83 10.51 16.71
C GLU A 10 10.48 11.00 16.24
N ARG A 11 10.48 12.11 15.58
CA ARG A 11 9.27 12.71 15.09
C ARG A 11 9.43 13.03 13.63
N TRP A 12 8.32 12.95 12.92
CA TRP A 12 8.32 13.33 11.53
C TRP A 12 8.36 14.83 11.37
N THR A 13 9.05 15.30 10.35
CA THR A 13 8.88 16.67 9.90
C THR A 13 7.94 16.66 8.71
N ILE A 14 7.38 17.81 8.40
CA ILE A 14 6.49 17.90 7.24
C ILE A 14 7.25 17.58 5.96
N GLU A 15 8.51 18.04 5.88
CA GLU A 15 9.33 17.77 4.70
C GLU A 15 9.58 16.28 4.53
N GLU A 16 9.80 15.57 5.61
CA GLU A 16 10.01 14.12 5.54
C GLU A 16 8.75 13.40 5.08
N LEU A 17 7.60 13.82 5.59
CA LEU A 17 6.35 13.20 5.19
C LEU A 17 6.06 13.44 3.73
N VAL A 18 6.28 14.66 3.26
CA VAL A 18 6.07 14.96 1.85
C VAL A 18 7.02 14.14 0.99
N ALA A 19 8.27 13.99 1.43
CA ALA A 19 9.24 13.23 0.67
C ALA A 19 8.87 11.76 0.56
N MET A 20 8.12 11.22 1.52
CA MET A 20 7.69 9.83 1.45
C MET A 20 6.82 9.57 0.23
N THR A 21 6.07 10.56 -0.23
CA THR A 21 5.24 10.36 -1.41
C THR A 21 6.06 10.23 -2.68
N ASP A 22 7.34 10.61 -2.63
CA ASP A 22 8.23 10.47 -3.78
C ASP A 22 9.25 9.37 -3.60
N THR A 23 9.20 8.65 -2.50
CA THR A 23 10.19 7.63 -2.20
C THR A 23 9.69 6.27 -2.67
N VAL A 24 10.48 5.60 -3.52
CA VAL A 24 10.13 4.26 -3.96
C VAL A 24 10.52 3.28 -2.86
N GLN A 25 9.55 2.54 -2.38
CA GLN A 25 9.78 1.49 -1.39
C GLN A 25 9.68 0.15 -2.08
N SER A 26 10.32 -0.87 -1.54
CA SER A 26 10.25 -2.20 -2.13
C SER A 26 10.37 -3.25 -1.05
N GLU A 27 9.84 -4.41 -1.34
CA GLU A 27 9.87 -5.52 -0.41
C GLU A 27 9.73 -6.82 -1.19
N ASP A 28 10.38 -7.87 -0.74
CA ASP A 28 10.21 -9.19 -1.32
C ASP A 28 8.98 -9.83 -0.69
N ILE A 29 8.01 -10.17 -1.52
CA ILE A 29 6.77 -10.78 -1.06
C ILE A 29 6.89 -12.27 -1.26
N GLU A 30 6.88 -13.02 -0.17
CA GLU A 30 6.98 -14.47 -0.24
C GLU A 30 5.61 -15.09 -0.46
N TRP A 31 5.53 -16.03 -1.40
CA TRP A 31 4.28 -16.73 -1.68
C TRP A 31 4.65 -18.09 -2.26
N ASN A 32 4.14 -19.15 -1.62
CA ASN A 32 4.37 -20.52 -2.06
C ASN A 32 5.85 -20.83 -2.24
N GLY A 33 6.68 -20.33 -1.32
CA GLY A 33 8.10 -20.67 -1.29
C GLY A 33 8.99 -19.88 -2.20
N LYS A 34 8.44 -18.90 -2.93
CA LYS A 34 9.23 -18.04 -3.78
C LYS A 34 8.92 -16.60 -3.48
N ASN A 35 9.82 -15.72 -3.86
CA ASN A 35 9.67 -14.30 -3.60
C ASN A 35 9.49 -13.52 -4.89
N LEU A 36 8.67 -12.48 -4.83
CA LEU A 36 8.58 -11.50 -5.91
C LEU A 36 8.84 -10.14 -5.31
N LYS A 37 9.77 -9.40 -5.90
CA LYS A 37 10.04 -8.05 -5.40
C LYS A 37 8.98 -7.11 -5.94
N VAL A 38 8.39 -6.34 -5.04
CA VAL A 38 7.33 -5.40 -5.40
C VAL A 38 7.73 -4.03 -4.91
N GLN A 39 7.53 -3.03 -5.74
CA GLN A 39 7.83 -1.65 -5.38
C GLN A 39 6.56 -0.83 -5.37
N TRP A 40 6.53 0.20 -4.52
CA TRP A 40 5.37 1.07 -4.43
C TRP A 40 5.80 2.43 -3.86
N CYS A 41 4.92 3.43 -4.03
CA CYS A 41 5.10 4.74 -3.41
C CYS A 41 3.83 5.10 -2.66
N GLU A 42 4.00 5.88 -1.61
CA GLU A 42 2.83 6.44 -0.93
C GLU A 42 2.14 7.42 -1.86
N LEU A 43 0.84 7.56 -1.70
CA LEU A 43 0.06 8.45 -2.55
C LEU A 43 -0.27 9.74 -1.80
N THR A 44 -0.33 10.83 -2.55
CA THR A 44 -0.91 12.05 -2.01
C THR A 44 -2.42 11.93 -2.11
N GLU A 45 -3.12 12.84 -1.46
CA GLU A 45 -4.57 12.81 -1.48
C GLU A 45 -5.10 12.92 -2.91
N ALA A 46 -4.46 13.72 -3.74
CA ALA A 46 -4.91 13.89 -5.11
C ALA A 46 -4.70 12.62 -5.95
N GLU A 47 -3.78 11.76 -5.53
CA GLU A 47 -3.48 10.54 -6.27
C GLU A 47 -4.31 9.35 -5.81
N GLU A 48 -5.02 9.48 -4.71
CA GLU A 48 -5.84 8.39 -4.20
C GLU A 48 -6.99 8.07 -5.15
N PRO A 49 -7.34 6.80 -5.32
CA PRO A 49 -8.50 6.47 -6.14
C PRO A 49 -9.75 7.08 -5.52
N LYS A 50 -10.67 7.49 -6.37
CA LYS A 50 -11.92 8.03 -5.88
C LYS A 50 -12.72 6.94 -5.20
N MET A 51 -13.30 7.29 -4.07
CA MET A 51 -14.06 6.35 -3.28
C MET A 51 -15.53 6.76 -3.27
N ASP A 52 -16.37 5.88 -3.79
CA ASP A 52 -17.81 6.08 -3.69
C ASP A 52 -18.27 5.38 -2.43
N ILE A 53 -19.05 6.08 -1.62
CA ILE A 53 -19.55 5.50 -0.38
C ILE A 53 -20.83 4.76 -0.70
N PRO A 54 -20.94 3.47 -0.37
CA PRO A 54 -22.17 2.73 -0.63
C PRO A 54 -23.32 3.34 0.15
N SER A 55 -24.54 3.24 -0.41
CA SER A 55 -25.69 3.76 0.29
C SER A 55 -26.01 2.91 1.50
N ASP A 56 -26.83 3.45 2.41
CA ASP A 56 -27.19 2.74 3.60
C ASP A 56 -27.98 1.47 3.31
N ASP A 57 -28.61 1.41 2.15
CA ASP A 57 -29.39 0.25 1.77
C ASP A 57 -28.58 -0.88 1.16
N THR A 58 -27.29 -0.67 0.94
CA THR A 58 -26.44 -1.67 0.30
C THR A 58 -26.23 -2.84 1.25
N PRO A 59 -26.41 -4.09 0.79
CA PRO A 59 -26.13 -5.24 1.64
C PRO A 59 -24.69 -5.29 2.11
N ASP A 60 -24.47 -5.87 3.29
CA ASP A 60 -23.15 -5.88 3.89
C ASP A 60 -22.10 -6.56 3.03
N ASP A 61 -22.45 -7.67 2.36
CA ASP A 61 -21.47 -8.35 1.53
C ASP A 61 -21.08 -7.51 0.34
N GLU A 62 -21.99 -6.70 -0.20
CA GLU A 62 -21.64 -5.82 -1.30
C GLU A 62 -20.80 -4.65 -0.82
N VAL A 63 -21.04 -4.19 0.40
CA VAL A 63 -20.23 -3.13 0.98
C VAL A 63 -18.78 -3.61 1.13
N GLN A 64 -18.61 -4.83 1.64
CA GLN A 64 -17.27 -5.38 1.83
C GLN A 64 -16.57 -5.58 0.49
N GLU A 65 -17.32 -6.03 -0.51
CA GLU A 65 -16.74 -6.21 -1.83
C GLU A 65 -16.30 -4.87 -2.41
N HIS A 66 -17.09 -3.85 -2.19
CA HIS A 66 -16.77 -2.50 -2.68
C HIS A 66 -15.47 -2.00 -2.06
N TYR A 67 -15.32 -2.14 -0.73
CA TYR A 67 -14.11 -1.67 -0.07
C TYR A 67 -12.90 -2.52 -0.45
N ARG A 68 -13.09 -3.80 -0.68
CA ARG A 68 -12.00 -4.65 -1.12
C ARG A 68 -11.50 -4.22 -2.49
N LYS A 69 -12.43 -3.85 -3.38
CA LYS A 69 -12.07 -3.38 -4.69
C LYS A 69 -11.29 -2.07 -4.63
N ILE A 70 -11.73 -1.17 -3.77
CA ILE A 70 -11.05 0.10 -3.61
C ILE A 70 -9.64 -0.10 -3.04
N ALA A 71 -9.48 -1.01 -2.09
CA ALA A 71 -8.17 -1.30 -1.54
C ALA A 71 -7.24 -1.83 -2.63
N GLY A 72 -7.73 -2.69 -3.50
CA GLY A 72 -6.93 -3.20 -4.60
C GLY A 72 -6.54 -2.10 -5.56
N GLU A 73 -7.46 -1.18 -5.84
CA GLU A 73 -7.15 -0.07 -6.74
C GLU A 73 -6.11 0.85 -6.13
N ARG A 74 -6.16 1.05 -4.82
CA ARG A 74 -5.17 1.86 -4.16
C ARG A 74 -3.79 1.23 -4.24
N VAL A 75 -3.70 -0.06 -3.96
CA VAL A 75 -2.42 -0.76 -4.03
C VAL A 75 -1.86 -0.68 -5.44
N LEU A 76 -2.70 -0.89 -6.44
CA LEU A 76 -2.25 -0.82 -7.82
C LEU A 76 -1.78 0.58 -8.18
N ALA A 77 -2.43 1.61 -7.67
CA ALA A 77 -2.00 2.99 -7.92
C ALA A 77 -0.65 3.26 -7.27
N MET A 78 -0.43 2.72 -6.07
CA MET A 78 0.85 2.89 -5.38
C MET A 78 1.97 2.21 -6.17
N ILE A 79 1.71 1.00 -6.66
CA ILE A 79 2.67 0.28 -7.47
C ILE A 79 2.92 1.02 -8.78
N GLY A 80 1.86 1.51 -9.41
CA GLY A 80 2.01 2.24 -10.66
C GLY A 80 2.82 3.50 -10.51
N LYS A 81 2.68 4.19 -9.38
CA LYS A 81 3.48 5.39 -9.13
C LYS A 81 4.96 5.04 -9.05
N ALA A 82 5.31 3.97 -8.33
CA ALA A 82 6.69 3.53 -8.25
C ALA A 82 7.22 3.10 -9.61
N ASN A 83 6.36 2.45 -10.41
CA ASN A 83 6.78 2.01 -11.74
C ASN A 83 7.16 3.17 -12.63
N LYS A 84 6.47 4.30 -12.49
CA LYS A 84 6.81 5.47 -13.27
C LYS A 84 8.14 6.07 -12.83
N LYS A 85 8.42 6.01 -11.53
CA LYS A 85 9.65 6.57 -11.01
C LYS A 85 10.84 5.65 -11.21
N ASN A 86 10.59 4.35 -11.25
CA ASN A 86 11.66 3.36 -11.31
C ASN A 86 11.30 2.26 -12.31
N PRO A 87 11.26 2.60 -13.59
CA PRO A 87 10.77 1.65 -14.60
C PRO A 87 11.64 0.43 -14.80
N GLU A 88 12.89 0.47 -14.32
CA GLU A 88 13.77 -0.67 -14.50
C GLU A 88 13.45 -1.82 -13.55
N ASN A 89 12.66 -1.55 -12.51
CA ASN A 89 12.36 -2.57 -11.51
C ASN A 89 10.89 -2.95 -11.47
N ILE A 90 10.18 -2.74 -12.57
CA ILE A 90 8.78 -3.10 -12.64
C ILE A 90 8.63 -4.61 -12.61
N THR A 91 7.79 -5.13 -11.71
CA THR A 91 7.45 -6.53 -11.69
C THR A 91 5.94 -6.75 -11.86
N ILE A 92 5.14 -5.75 -11.54
CA ILE A 92 3.69 -5.87 -11.65
C ILE A 92 3.18 -4.70 -12.47
N TYR A 93 2.44 -5.03 -13.53
CA TYR A 93 1.81 -4.03 -14.37
C TYR A 93 0.31 -4.05 -14.13
N LYS A 94 -0.36 -2.96 -14.47
CA LYS A 94 -1.80 -2.93 -14.36
C LYS A 94 -2.44 -4.08 -15.13
N GLU A 95 -1.88 -4.40 -16.29
CA GLU A 95 -2.44 -5.43 -17.15
C GLU A 95 -2.38 -6.81 -16.52
N ASN A 96 -1.35 -7.10 -15.73
CA ASN A 96 -1.28 -8.43 -15.15
C ASN A 96 -1.81 -8.50 -13.72
N TRP A 97 -2.16 -7.35 -13.13
CA TRP A 97 -2.65 -7.35 -11.75
C TRP A 97 -3.89 -8.23 -11.58
N GLU A 98 -4.83 -8.15 -12.52
CA GLU A 98 -6.05 -8.92 -12.42
C GLU A 98 -5.85 -10.38 -12.74
N LEU A 99 -4.73 -10.72 -13.34
CA LEU A 99 -4.42 -12.11 -13.68
C LEU A 99 -3.67 -12.82 -12.58
N LEU A 100 -3.21 -12.09 -11.56
CA LEU A 100 -2.47 -12.70 -10.47
C LEU A 100 -3.40 -13.53 -9.60
N PRO A 101 -2.86 -14.58 -8.95
CA PRO A 101 -3.68 -15.31 -7.98
C PRO A 101 -4.21 -14.37 -6.91
N SER A 102 -5.48 -14.54 -6.55
CA SER A 102 -6.10 -13.60 -5.60
C SER A 102 -5.40 -13.63 -4.24
N THR A 103 -4.95 -14.79 -3.81
CA THR A 103 -4.25 -14.86 -2.52
C THR A 103 -2.90 -14.17 -2.58
N PHE A 104 -2.25 -14.17 -3.75
CA PHE A 104 -1.01 -13.46 -3.90
C PHE A 104 -1.28 -11.95 -3.85
N ARG A 105 -2.37 -11.49 -4.45
CA ARG A 105 -2.73 -10.08 -4.36
C ARG A 105 -3.01 -9.67 -2.92
N TRP A 106 -3.58 -10.57 -2.12
CA TRP A 106 -3.76 -10.29 -0.70
C TRP A 106 -2.43 -10.13 -0.01
N ALA A 107 -1.45 -10.97 -0.35
CA ALA A 107 -0.12 -10.87 0.24
C ALA A 107 0.53 -9.54 -0.12
N ILE A 108 0.39 -9.12 -1.38
CA ILE A 108 0.92 -7.83 -1.80
C ILE A 108 0.23 -6.70 -1.04
N SER A 109 -1.09 -6.75 -0.97
CA SER A 109 -1.83 -5.70 -0.29
C SER A 109 -1.44 -5.62 1.18
N GLY A 110 -1.25 -6.77 1.81
CA GLY A 110 -0.81 -6.80 3.20
C GLY A 110 0.55 -6.16 3.39
N ALA A 111 1.48 -6.44 2.48
CA ALA A 111 2.81 -5.86 2.59
C ALA A 111 2.78 -4.35 2.37
N VAL A 112 2.04 -3.90 1.34
CA VAL A 112 2.01 -2.50 1.00
C VAL A 112 1.23 -1.68 2.02
N LEU A 113 0.09 -2.18 2.45
CA LEU A 113 -0.77 -1.46 3.39
C LEU A 113 -0.52 -1.85 4.84
N GLY A 114 -0.05 -3.07 5.06
CA GLY A 114 0.13 -3.60 6.39
C GLY A 114 1.24 -2.93 7.18
N THR A 115 2.22 -2.36 6.48
CA THR A 115 3.29 -1.65 7.17
C THR A 115 2.71 -0.51 8.01
N GLN A 116 1.71 0.18 7.46
CA GLN A 116 1.07 1.24 8.19
C GLN A 116 0.22 0.71 9.33
N ALA A 117 -0.44 -0.42 9.11
CA ALA A 117 -1.26 -1.03 10.14
C ALA A 117 -0.40 -1.49 11.31
N GLU A 118 0.77 -2.04 11.01
CA GLU A 118 1.67 -2.47 12.07
C GLU A 118 2.14 -1.30 12.90
N SER A 119 2.36 -0.16 12.27
CA SER A 119 2.76 1.02 13.01
C SER A 119 1.71 1.41 14.03
N PHE A 120 0.46 1.29 13.66
CA PHE A 120 -0.62 1.62 14.58
C PHE A 120 -0.74 0.61 15.69
N THR A 121 -0.61 -0.68 15.37
CA THR A 121 -0.84 -1.69 16.38
C THR A 121 0.30 -1.80 17.37
N SER A 122 1.50 -1.45 16.96
CA SER A 122 2.61 -1.53 17.90
C SER A 122 2.67 -0.32 18.81
N GLY A 123 1.87 0.66 18.56
CA GLY A 123 1.84 1.86 19.42
C GLY A 123 1.16 1.65 20.74
#